data_b704072b17b5c0accd6635cc838912ac
#
_entry.id   b704072b17b5c0accd6635cc838912ac
#
_cell.length_a   1.000
_cell.length_b   1.000
_cell.length_c   1.000
_cell.angle_alpha   90.00
_cell.angle_beta   90.00
_cell.angle_gamma   90.00
#
_symmetry.space_group_name_H-M   'P 1'
#
loop_
_entity.id
_entity.type
_entity.pdbx_description
1 polymer ?
#
loop_
_entity_poly.entity_id
_entity_poly.type
_entity_poly.pdbx_seq_one_letter_code
_entity_poly.pdbx_strand_id
1 'polypeptide(L)'
;MLNGYTILDLSNRVGWLAGRLLADLGADVIRVEAPGVSIAGADWQAYHVNKRLLRLDIQTVDGKRNFDQLIPDVDILIDSAQPGDAFAQHLDWARLKQLNPRLIKVSVTPFGCEGPRAGWLASDIELMAAGGAMSLAGEPDGAPMRVTVPQSYGWAGAQAAVGALTAAVHRTATGIGQHVDV
;
A
#
# COMPACT_ATOMS: atom_id res chain seq x y z
N MET A 1 14.10 3.61 -14.29
CA MET A 1 14.72 2.81 -13.22
C MET A 1 13.97 1.49 -13.03
N LEU A 2 12.64 1.49 -12.91
CA LEU A 2 11.81 0.30 -12.70
C LEU A 2 11.13 -0.22 -13.96
N ASN A 3 11.67 0.08 -15.13
CA ASN A 3 11.15 -0.44 -16.38
C ASN A 3 11.17 -1.97 -16.36
N GLY A 4 10.03 -2.60 -16.67
CA GLY A 4 9.85 -4.05 -16.61
C GLY A 4 9.31 -4.58 -15.27
N TYR A 5 9.05 -3.73 -14.27
CA TYR A 5 8.31 -4.11 -13.06
C TYR A 5 6.81 -3.89 -13.26
N THR A 6 6.02 -4.91 -12.97
CA THR A 6 4.55 -4.84 -12.93
C THR A 6 4.08 -4.78 -11.47
N ILE A 7 3.30 -3.77 -11.14
CA ILE A 7 2.84 -3.50 -9.77
C ILE A 7 1.31 -3.44 -9.74
N LEU A 8 0.68 -4.21 -8.85
CA LEU A 8 -0.74 -4.04 -8.52
C LEU A 8 -0.87 -3.14 -7.28
N ASP A 9 -1.66 -2.08 -7.39
CA ASP A 9 -1.94 -1.15 -6.32
C ASP A 9 -3.41 -1.26 -5.89
N LEU A 10 -3.63 -1.92 -4.73
CA LEU A 10 -4.91 -2.07 -4.05
C LEU A 10 -4.98 -1.22 -2.77
N SER A 11 -4.02 -0.32 -2.57
CA SER A 11 -3.94 0.48 -1.36
C SER A 11 -5.06 1.52 -1.27
N ASN A 12 -5.37 1.95 -0.05
CA ASN A 12 -6.17 3.15 0.21
C ASN A 12 -5.29 4.42 0.33
N ARG A 13 -5.84 5.54 0.80
CA ARG A 13 -5.10 6.82 0.90
C ARG A 13 -3.77 6.73 1.63
N VAL A 14 -3.62 5.80 2.59
CA VAL A 14 -2.39 5.61 3.35
C VAL A 14 -1.24 5.15 2.46
N GLY A 15 -1.53 4.28 1.48
CA GLY A 15 -0.52 3.70 0.58
C GLY A 15 -0.44 4.34 -0.81
N TRP A 16 -1.37 5.24 -1.20
CA TRP A 16 -1.44 5.77 -2.58
C TRP A 16 -0.14 6.36 -3.09
N LEU A 17 0.62 7.05 -2.21
CA LEU A 17 1.88 7.66 -2.59
C LEU A 17 2.93 6.62 -2.99
N ALA A 18 2.95 5.43 -2.36
CA ALA A 18 3.90 4.38 -2.73
C ALA A 18 3.77 3.98 -4.20
N GLY A 19 2.55 3.64 -4.64
CA GLY A 19 2.29 3.31 -6.03
C GLY A 19 2.59 4.48 -6.98
N ARG A 20 2.36 5.74 -6.56
CA ARG A 20 2.71 6.91 -7.35
C ARG A 20 4.22 7.03 -7.54
N LEU A 21 5.01 6.94 -6.48
CA LEU A 21 6.46 7.05 -6.55
C LEU A 21 7.06 5.95 -7.44
N LEU A 22 6.57 4.72 -7.32
CA LEU A 22 7.04 3.61 -8.15
C LEU A 22 6.67 3.78 -9.63
N ALA A 23 5.48 4.36 -9.93
CA ALA A 23 5.10 4.71 -11.29
C ALA A 23 5.99 5.81 -11.87
N ASP A 24 6.30 6.84 -11.10
CA ASP A 24 7.19 7.93 -11.52
C ASP A 24 8.64 7.45 -11.74
N LEU A 25 9.06 6.36 -11.07
CA LEU A 25 10.33 5.67 -11.30
C LEU A 25 10.30 4.72 -12.52
N GLY A 26 9.18 4.61 -13.21
CA GLY A 26 9.04 3.87 -14.47
C GLY A 26 8.45 2.47 -14.37
N ALA A 27 7.89 2.07 -13.23
CA ALA A 27 7.14 0.81 -13.13
C ALA A 27 5.79 0.91 -13.83
N ASP A 28 5.30 -0.21 -14.37
CA ASP A 28 3.92 -0.35 -14.85
C ASP A 28 2.99 -0.59 -13.64
N VAL A 29 2.43 0.49 -13.10
CA VAL A 29 1.55 0.41 -11.94
C VAL A 29 0.09 0.35 -12.38
N ILE A 30 -0.58 -0.72 -11.97
CA ILE A 30 -1.99 -0.98 -12.25
C ILE A 30 -2.78 -0.73 -10.96
N ARG A 31 -3.53 0.36 -10.94
CA ARG A 31 -4.48 0.65 -9.88
C ARG A 31 -5.71 -0.24 -10.03
N VAL A 32 -6.01 -1.02 -8.99
CA VAL A 32 -7.21 -1.89 -8.96
C VAL A 32 -8.30 -1.22 -8.15
N GLU A 33 -9.48 -1.06 -8.76
CA GLU A 33 -10.67 -0.49 -8.13
C GLU A 33 -11.90 -1.34 -8.43
N ALA A 34 -12.76 -1.54 -7.45
CA ALA A 34 -14.03 -2.20 -7.70
C ALA A 34 -14.91 -1.40 -8.69
N PRO A 35 -15.73 -2.05 -9.50
CA PRO A 35 -16.73 -1.39 -10.33
C PRO A 35 -17.63 -0.49 -9.49
N GLY A 36 -17.92 0.73 -9.98
CA GLY A 36 -18.78 1.70 -9.30
C GLY A 36 -18.07 2.58 -8.26
N VAL A 37 -16.83 2.27 -7.88
CA VAL A 37 -16.06 3.17 -7.01
C VAL A 37 -15.71 4.44 -7.76
N SER A 38 -16.03 5.60 -7.16
CA SER A 38 -15.70 6.92 -7.74
C SER A 38 -14.19 7.12 -7.78
N ILE A 39 -13.70 7.53 -8.94
CA ILE A 39 -12.30 7.89 -9.19
C ILE A 39 -12.14 9.38 -9.46
N ALA A 40 -13.05 10.18 -8.95
CA ALA A 40 -13.07 11.63 -9.12
C ALA A 40 -12.38 12.33 -7.93
N GLY A 41 -11.92 13.57 -8.21
CA GLY A 41 -11.31 14.44 -7.20
C GLY A 41 -9.83 14.70 -7.44
N ALA A 42 -9.39 15.87 -6.98
CA ALA A 42 -8.01 16.33 -7.18
C ALA A 42 -6.99 15.40 -6.51
N ASP A 43 -7.28 14.94 -5.28
CA ASP A 43 -6.42 13.99 -4.56
C ASP A 43 -6.25 12.69 -5.34
N TRP A 44 -7.38 12.11 -5.81
CA TRP A 44 -7.32 10.87 -6.56
C TRP A 44 -6.47 11.05 -7.83
N GLN A 45 -6.71 12.12 -8.58
CA GLN A 45 -5.92 12.42 -9.78
C GLN A 45 -4.43 12.59 -9.45
N ALA A 46 -4.10 13.36 -8.40
CA ALA A 46 -2.71 13.61 -8.01
C ALA A 46 -1.94 12.33 -7.68
N TYR A 47 -2.57 11.38 -6.97
CA TYR A 47 -1.89 10.16 -6.56
C TYR A 47 -1.93 9.02 -7.59
N HIS A 48 -2.76 9.13 -8.65
CA HIS A 48 -2.90 8.07 -9.65
C HIS A 48 -2.43 8.46 -11.07
N VAL A 49 -1.78 9.61 -11.21
CA VAL A 49 -1.04 9.93 -12.44
C VAL A 49 0.00 8.84 -12.73
N ASN A 50 0.17 8.49 -13.99
CA ASN A 50 1.07 7.45 -14.48
C ASN A 50 0.70 6.02 -14.07
N LYS A 51 -0.48 5.81 -13.45
CA LYS A 51 -1.02 4.47 -13.19
C LYS A 51 -2.08 4.10 -14.22
N ARG A 52 -2.12 2.84 -14.61
CA ARG A 52 -3.23 2.28 -15.38
C ARG A 52 -4.36 1.89 -14.43
N LEU A 53 -5.60 1.95 -14.86
CA LEU A 53 -6.77 1.56 -14.07
C LEU A 53 -7.29 0.20 -14.53
N LEU A 54 -7.47 -0.73 -13.58
CA LEU A 54 -8.17 -1.99 -13.74
C LEU A 54 -9.43 -1.99 -12.87
N ARG A 55 -10.60 -2.23 -13.47
CA ARG A 55 -11.84 -2.42 -12.73
C ARG A 55 -12.00 -3.89 -12.37
N LEU A 56 -11.81 -4.23 -11.10
CA LEU A 56 -11.88 -5.59 -10.60
C LEU A 56 -12.32 -5.61 -9.13
N ASP A 57 -13.41 -6.31 -8.83
CA ASP A 57 -13.83 -6.55 -7.46
C ASP A 57 -13.35 -7.93 -7.00
N ILE A 58 -12.26 -7.97 -6.27
CA ILE A 58 -11.64 -9.21 -5.77
C ILE A 58 -12.45 -9.92 -4.68
N GLN A 59 -13.52 -9.30 -4.17
CA GLN A 59 -14.42 -9.91 -3.19
C GLN A 59 -15.46 -10.82 -3.86
N THR A 60 -15.67 -10.70 -5.16
CA THR A 60 -16.52 -11.62 -5.93
C THR A 60 -15.76 -12.88 -6.32
N VAL A 61 -16.48 -13.97 -6.56
CA VAL A 61 -15.87 -15.25 -6.97
C VAL A 61 -15.08 -15.10 -8.28
N ASP A 62 -15.67 -14.44 -9.27
CA ASP A 62 -15.01 -14.23 -10.56
C ASP A 62 -13.85 -13.23 -10.45
N GLY A 63 -14.02 -12.16 -9.66
CA GLY A 63 -12.96 -11.19 -9.43
C GLY A 63 -11.77 -11.79 -8.70
N LYS A 64 -12.01 -12.63 -7.70
CA LYS A 64 -10.93 -13.38 -7.03
C LYS A 64 -10.18 -14.30 -8.00
N ARG A 65 -10.91 -15.05 -8.83
CA ARG A 65 -10.30 -15.92 -9.83
C ARG A 65 -9.42 -15.12 -10.81
N ASN A 66 -9.94 -13.99 -11.31
CA ASN A 66 -9.19 -13.12 -12.22
C ASN A 66 -7.96 -12.51 -11.54
N PHE A 67 -8.09 -12.10 -10.28
CA PHE A 67 -6.97 -11.60 -9.48
C PHE A 67 -5.87 -12.67 -9.31
N ASP A 68 -6.26 -13.90 -8.96
CA ASP A 68 -5.32 -15.01 -8.78
C ASP A 68 -4.57 -15.36 -10.09
N GLN A 69 -5.20 -15.15 -11.26
CA GLN A 69 -4.56 -15.31 -12.55
C GLN A 69 -3.54 -14.20 -12.88
N LEU A 70 -3.67 -13.01 -12.29
CA LEU A 70 -2.72 -11.92 -12.50
C LEU A 70 -1.46 -12.08 -11.64
N ILE A 71 -1.57 -12.64 -10.43
CA ILE A 71 -0.49 -12.70 -9.44
C ILE A 71 0.82 -13.32 -9.96
N PRO A 72 0.84 -14.37 -10.78
CA PRO A 72 2.09 -14.94 -11.32
C PRO A 72 2.96 -13.95 -12.09
N ASP A 73 2.36 -12.95 -12.73
CA ASP A 73 3.05 -11.96 -13.57
C ASP A 73 3.29 -10.62 -12.83
N VAL A 74 2.99 -10.56 -11.54
CA VAL A 74 3.13 -9.36 -10.71
C VAL A 74 4.42 -9.40 -9.92
N ASP A 75 5.20 -8.32 -9.98
CA ASP A 75 6.42 -8.17 -9.20
C ASP A 75 6.15 -7.67 -7.78
N ILE A 76 5.27 -6.68 -7.65
CA ILE A 76 4.96 -6.02 -6.38
C ILE A 76 3.45 -5.85 -6.25
N LEU A 77 2.92 -6.21 -5.10
CA LEU A 77 1.54 -5.97 -4.70
C LEU A 77 1.53 -4.98 -3.52
N ILE A 78 0.84 -3.86 -3.67
CA ILE A 78 0.67 -2.89 -2.59
C ILE A 78 -0.77 -2.96 -2.10
N ASP A 79 -0.98 -3.12 -0.81
CA ASP A 79 -2.31 -3.12 -0.20
C ASP A 79 -2.36 -2.33 1.11
N SER A 80 -3.58 -2.03 1.54
CA SER A 80 -3.87 -1.43 2.86
C SER A 80 -5.02 -2.19 3.54
N ALA A 81 -5.05 -3.50 3.35
CA ALA A 81 -6.05 -4.36 3.96
C ALA A 81 -5.82 -4.45 5.47
N GLN A 82 -6.85 -4.12 6.25
CA GLN A 82 -6.76 -4.21 7.70
C GLN A 82 -6.78 -5.68 8.14
N PRO A 83 -5.90 -6.07 9.08
CA PRO A 83 -5.95 -7.39 9.67
C PRO A 83 -7.34 -7.69 10.26
N GLY A 84 -7.90 -8.84 9.86
CA GLY A 84 -9.24 -9.25 10.28
C GLY A 84 -10.37 -8.91 9.30
N ASP A 85 -10.14 -8.03 8.34
CA ASP A 85 -11.14 -7.74 7.31
C ASP A 85 -11.29 -8.90 6.32
N ALA A 86 -12.50 -9.07 5.79
CA ALA A 86 -12.77 -10.06 4.74
C ALA A 86 -11.90 -9.81 3.50
N PHE A 87 -11.64 -8.56 3.17
CA PHE A 87 -10.74 -8.17 2.08
C PHE A 87 -9.31 -8.67 2.30
N ALA A 88 -8.79 -8.63 3.55
CA ALA A 88 -7.44 -9.08 3.90
C ALA A 88 -7.25 -10.60 3.63
N GLN A 89 -8.33 -11.40 3.76
CA GLN A 89 -8.25 -12.84 3.49
C GLN A 89 -7.93 -13.16 2.02
N HIS A 90 -8.32 -12.27 1.09
CA HIS A 90 -7.98 -12.39 -0.32
C HIS A 90 -6.50 -12.06 -0.59
N LEU A 91 -5.85 -11.33 0.32
CA LEU A 91 -4.47 -10.84 0.23
C LEU A 91 -3.53 -11.54 1.22
N ASP A 92 -3.93 -12.72 1.73
CA ASP A 92 -3.11 -13.54 2.63
C ASP A 92 -1.74 -13.85 2.01
N TRP A 93 -0.68 -13.55 2.75
CA TRP A 93 0.69 -13.70 2.27
C TRP A 93 1.07 -15.14 1.96
N ALA A 94 0.68 -16.08 2.82
CA ALA A 94 1.04 -17.50 2.63
C ALA A 94 0.42 -18.04 1.34
N ARG A 95 -0.84 -17.65 1.07
CA ARG A 95 -1.54 -18.00 -0.18
C ARG A 95 -0.89 -17.33 -1.41
N LEU A 96 -0.62 -16.03 -1.36
CA LEU A 96 -0.04 -15.30 -2.50
C LEU A 96 1.35 -15.80 -2.84
N LYS A 97 2.16 -16.13 -1.83
CA LYS A 97 3.48 -16.72 -2.00
C LYS A 97 3.46 -18.09 -2.70
N GLN A 98 2.37 -18.86 -2.54
CA GLN A 98 2.20 -20.12 -3.29
C GLN A 98 1.91 -19.87 -4.77
N LEU A 99 1.17 -18.80 -5.10
CA LEU A 99 0.88 -18.42 -6.49
C LEU A 99 2.12 -17.81 -7.18
N ASN A 100 2.89 -17.02 -6.45
CA ASN A 100 4.11 -16.39 -6.94
C ASN A 100 5.17 -16.29 -5.84
N PRO A 101 6.13 -17.23 -5.77
CA PRO A 101 7.21 -17.20 -4.77
C PRO A 101 8.14 -15.98 -4.89
N ARG A 102 8.09 -15.27 -6.01
CA ARG A 102 8.88 -14.05 -6.27
C ARG A 102 8.15 -12.76 -5.94
N LEU A 103 6.85 -12.83 -5.62
CA LEU A 103 6.04 -11.66 -5.29
C LEU A 103 6.62 -10.91 -4.10
N ILE A 104 6.67 -9.60 -4.21
CA ILE A 104 6.89 -8.69 -3.08
C ILE A 104 5.52 -8.12 -2.70
N LYS A 105 5.05 -8.44 -1.49
CA LYS A 105 3.83 -7.86 -0.94
C LYS A 105 4.21 -6.72 -0.01
N VAL A 106 3.61 -5.55 -0.20
CA VAL A 106 3.80 -4.37 0.64
C VAL A 106 2.45 -4.01 1.26
N SER A 107 2.31 -4.25 2.56
CA SER A 107 1.12 -3.87 3.32
C SER A 107 1.38 -2.55 4.06
N VAL A 108 0.46 -1.60 3.91
CA VAL A 108 0.55 -0.27 4.53
C VAL A 108 -0.68 -0.07 5.41
N THR A 109 -0.50 -0.23 6.73
CA THR A 109 -1.60 -0.20 7.70
C THR A 109 -1.25 0.73 8.88
N PRO A 110 -2.23 1.23 9.63
CA PRO A 110 -1.97 2.17 10.73
C PRO A 110 -1.02 1.67 11.81
N PHE A 111 -1.00 0.35 12.09
CA PHE A 111 -0.23 -0.22 13.19
C PHE A 111 0.48 -1.54 12.83
N GLY A 112 0.68 -1.79 11.55
CA GLY A 112 1.28 -3.03 11.06
C GLY A 112 0.28 -4.20 10.97
N CYS A 113 0.73 -5.28 10.36
CA CYS A 113 -0.09 -6.48 10.16
C CYS A 113 -0.09 -7.41 11.38
N GLU A 114 0.84 -7.24 12.31
CA GLU A 114 1.03 -8.09 13.49
C GLU A 114 1.11 -7.25 14.79
N GLY A 115 0.88 -7.91 15.91
CA GLY A 115 0.98 -7.29 17.23
C GLY A 115 -0.37 -6.86 17.82
N PRO A 116 -0.35 -6.31 19.05
CA PRO A 116 -1.58 -6.07 19.82
C PRO A 116 -2.47 -4.96 19.24
N ARG A 117 -1.95 -4.13 18.35
CA ARG A 117 -2.66 -3.00 17.74
C ARG A 117 -2.98 -3.22 16.25
N ALA A 118 -2.64 -4.35 15.66
CA ALA A 118 -2.76 -4.60 14.23
C ALA A 118 -4.19 -4.37 13.68
N GLY A 119 -5.22 -4.66 14.47
CA GLY A 119 -6.61 -4.42 14.08
C GLY A 119 -7.15 -3.01 14.40
N TRP A 120 -6.33 -2.10 14.93
CA TRP A 120 -6.79 -0.76 15.27
C TRP A 120 -6.89 0.11 14.02
N LEU A 121 -7.97 0.91 13.99
CA LEU A 121 -8.14 1.93 12.96
C LEU A 121 -7.56 3.25 13.46
N ALA A 122 -6.95 4.01 12.57
CA ALA A 122 -6.50 5.36 12.86
C ALA A 122 -6.53 6.24 11.59
N SER A 123 -6.84 7.49 11.79
CA SER A 123 -6.64 8.54 10.80
C SER A 123 -5.27 9.21 10.98
N ASP A 124 -4.95 10.17 10.13
CA ASP A 124 -3.67 10.88 10.19
C ASP A 124 -3.39 11.49 11.56
N ILE A 125 -4.40 12.08 12.21
CA ILE A 125 -4.19 12.76 13.49
C ILE A 125 -3.82 11.78 14.61
N GLU A 126 -4.47 10.61 14.66
CA GLU A 126 -4.12 9.59 15.64
C GLU A 126 -2.72 9.03 15.41
N LEU A 127 -2.35 8.83 14.15
CA LEU A 127 -1.01 8.35 13.78
C LEU A 127 0.07 9.38 14.13
N MET A 128 -0.16 10.67 13.84
CA MET A 128 0.74 11.76 14.19
C MET A 128 0.88 11.93 15.70
N ALA A 129 -0.20 11.72 16.46
CA ALA A 129 -0.18 11.74 17.92
C ALA A 129 0.57 10.52 18.48
N ALA A 130 0.24 9.32 18.02
CA ALA A 130 0.86 8.07 18.47
C ALA A 130 2.36 8.01 18.15
N GLY A 131 2.77 8.53 16.99
CA GLY A 131 4.17 8.64 16.58
C GLY A 131 4.94 9.78 17.25
N GLY A 132 4.30 10.60 18.09
CA GLY A 132 4.94 11.69 18.81
C GLY A 132 5.18 12.95 17.99
N ALA A 133 4.88 12.98 16.70
CA ALA A 133 5.17 14.13 15.84
C ALA A 133 4.41 15.40 16.25
N MET A 134 3.21 15.26 16.83
CA MET A 134 2.43 16.39 17.31
C MET A 134 3.04 17.06 18.54
N SER A 135 3.83 16.34 19.34
CA SER A 135 4.52 16.92 20.51
C SER A 135 5.67 17.87 20.14
N LEU A 136 6.11 17.80 18.86
CA LEU A 136 7.17 18.66 18.35
C LEU A 136 6.63 19.93 17.67
N ALA A 137 5.31 20.06 17.57
CA ALA A 137 4.66 21.17 16.88
C ALA A 137 3.84 22.01 17.88
N GLY A 138 3.91 23.33 17.75
CA GLY A 138 3.20 24.28 18.61
C GLY A 138 4.11 24.96 19.60
N GLU A 139 3.49 25.74 20.50
CA GLU A 139 4.18 26.43 21.60
C GLU A 139 4.53 25.44 22.72
N PRO A 140 5.66 25.64 23.44
CA PRO A 140 6.11 24.70 24.48
C PRO A 140 5.07 24.41 25.56
N ASP A 141 4.27 25.44 25.95
CA ASP A 141 3.23 25.32 26.96
C ASP A 141 1.82 25.18 26.37
N GLY A 142 1.72 24.98 25.04
CA GLY A 142 0.46 24.87 24.31
C GLY A 142 0.00 23.42 24.12
N ALA A 143 -1.22 23.26 23.64
CA ALA A 143 -1.71 21.94 23.20
C ALA A 143 -0.92 21.46 21.98
N PRO A 144 -0.64 20.14 21.87
CA PRO A 144 -0.02 19.58 20.68
C PRO A 144 -0.80 19.93 19.41
N MET A 145 -0.11 20.36 18.37
CA MET A 145 -0.71 20.81 17.13
C MET A 145 -0.45 19.84 16.01
N ARG A 146 -1.44 19.70 15.14
CA ARG A 146 -1.31 18.91 13.90
C ARG A 146 -1.01 19.84 12.72
N VAL A 147 -0.20 19.36 11.79
CA VAL A 147 -0.05 20.00 10.47
C VAL A 147 -1.37 19.90 9.69
N THR A 148 -1.70 20.93 8.91
CA THR A 148 -3.00 21.04 8.21
C THR A 148 -3.26 19.97 7.16
N VAL A 149 -2.20 19.32 6.62
CA VAL A 149 -2.31 18.26 5.64
C VAL A 149 -1.87 16.91 6.24
N PRO A 150 -2.45 15.78 5.80
CA PRO A 150 -2.05 14.45 6.27
C PRO A 150 -0.57 14.16 6.01
N GLN A 151 0.24 14.10 7.08
CA GLN A 151 1.68 13.86 6.99
C GLN A 151 2.02 12.37 7.12
N SER A 152 1.33 11.64 8.02
CA SER A 152 1.58 10.21 8.24
C SER A 152 1.39 9.40 6.96
N TYR A 153 0.40 9.74 6.15
CA TYR A 153 0.14 9.05 4.87
C TYR A 153 1.28 9.26 3.86
N GLY A 154 1.84 10.48 3.82
CA GLY A 154 3.01 10.78 2.99
C GLY A 154 4.23 9.98 3.44
N TRP A 155 4.49 9.93 4.75
CA TRP A 155 5.60 9.16 5.31
C TRP A 155 5.43 7.66 5.11
N ALA A 156 4.24 7.12 5.40
CA ALA A 156 3.95 5.71 5.19
C ALA A 156 4.13 5.31 3.71
N GLY A 157 3.57 6.09 2.79
CA GLY A 157 3.71 5.82 1.35
C GLY A 157 5.17 5.89 0.87
N ALA A 158 5.96 6.84 1.38
CA ALA A 158 7.38 6.93 1.05
C ALA A 158 8.16 5.72 1.61
N GLN A 159 7.93 5.34 2.87
CA GLN A 159 8.54 4.15 3.47
C GLN A 159 8.14 2.86 2.76
N ALA A 160 6.88 2.75 2.33
CA ALA A 160 6.41 1.62 1.55
C ALA A 160 7.14 1.51 0.20
N ALA A 161 7.37 2.63 -0.49
CA ALA A 161 8.16 2.63 -1.71
C ALA A 161 9.62 2.21 -1.45
N VAL A 162 10.25 2.71 -0.37
CA VAL A 162 11.60 2.30 0.03
C VAL A 162 11.65 0.81 0.37
N GLY A 163 10.68 0.32 1.14
CA GLY A 163 10.57 -1.11 1.48
C GLY A 163 10.42 -1.99 0.24
N ALA A 164 9.56 -1.58 -0.71
CA ALA A 164 9.39 -2.26 -1.99
C ALA A 164 10.71 -2.36 -2.79
N LEU A 165 11.45 -1.24 -2.88
CA LEU A 165 12.73 -1.19 -3.59
C LEU A 165 13.80 -2.04 -2.90
N THR A 166 13.87 -1.98 -1.57
CA THR A 166 14.79 -2.82 -0.78
C THR A 166 14.50 -4.30 -0.98
N ALA A 167 13.22 -4.69 -0.95
CA ALA A 167 12.78 -6.05 -1.24
C ALA A 167 13.10 -6.48 -2.68
N ALA A 168 12.99 -5.56 -3.64
CA ALA A 168 13.35 -5.84 -5.04
C ALA A 168 14.85 -6.09 -5.21
N VAL A 169 15.70 -5.31 -4.53
CA VAL A 169 17.16 -5.56 -4.50
C VAL A 169 17.47 -6.91 -3.88
N HIS A 170 16.88 -7.24 -2.72
CA HIS A 170 17.05 -8.53 -2.07
C HIS A 170 16.61 -9.69 -3.00
N ARG A 171 15.47 -9.55 -3.67
CA ARG A 171 14.96 -10.53 -4.64
C ARG A 171 15.95 -10.76 -5.80
N THR A 172 16.66 -9.74 -6.23
CA THR A 172 17.68 -9.87 -7.29
C THR A 172 18.79 -10.83 -6.90
N ALA A 173 19.19 -10.82 -5.62
CA ALA A 173 20.24 -11.69 -5.10
C ALA A 173 19.74 -13.11 -4.76
N THR A 174 18.50 -13.22 -4.24
CA THR A 174 17.98 -14.48 -3.69
C THR A 174 16.99 -15.21 -4.59
N GLY A 175 16.40 -14.53 -5.55
CA GLY A 175 15.30 -15.04 -6.36
C GLY A 175 13.94 -15.10 -5.65
N ILE A 176 13.86 -14.75 -4.35
CA ILE A 176 12.69 -14.94 -3.49
C ILE A 176 12.05 -13.60 -3.15
N GLY A 177 10.72 -13.53 -3.26
CA GLY A 177 9.92 -12.40 -2.79
C GLY A 177 9.76 -12.40 -1.28
N GLN A 178 9.21 -11.31 -0.74
CA GLN A 178 8.98 -11.16 0.71
C GLN A 178 7.80 -10.25 1.01
N HIS A 179 7.29 -10.34 2.23
CA HIS A 179 6.31 -9.42 2.77
C HIS A 179 7.02 -8.25 3.46
N VAL A 180 6.63 -7.04 3.09
CA VAL A 180 7.07 -5.77 3.69
C VAL A 180 5.87 -5.21 4.44
N ASP A 181 5.99 -5.00 5.72
CA ASP A 181 4.97 -4.43 6.60
C ASP A 181 5.37 -3.01 7.01
N VAL A 182 4.49 -2.04 6.76
CA VAL A 182 4.73 -0.59 6.94
C VAL A 182 3.59 0.04 7.72
#